data_4cd25f42b112393b4fc1936bc2f4f114
#
_entry.id   4cd25f42b112393b4fc1936bc2f4f114
#
_cell.length_a   1.000
_cell.length_b   1.000
_cell.length_c   1.000
_cell.angle_alpha   90.00
_cell.angle_beta   90.00
_cell.angle_gamma   90.00
#
_symmetry.space_group_name_H-M   'P 1'
#
loop_
_entity.id
_entity.type
_entity.pdbx_description
1 polymer ?
#
loop_
_entity_poly.entity_id
_entity_poly.type
_entity_poly.pdbx_seq_one_letter_code
_entity_poly.pdbx_strand_id
1 'polypeptide(L)'
;MAKGRFGSFYGTAAAGTDMIAEFKKKADLIHKPILATGFVVSKIAISGDPGVEFTLNGNTVVLPSTGIFETAIGMIDIESLIFKTSAKVNILYMY
;
A
#
# COMPACT_ATOMS: atom_id res chain seq x y z
N MET A 1 -17.41 -15.14 -8.53
CA MET A 1 -16.82 -14.08 -7.73
C MET A 1 -15.29 -14.13 -7.81
N ALA A 2 -14.66 -13.02 -8.09
CA ALA A 2 -13.21 -12.97 -8.16
C ALA A 2 -12.62 -13.09 -6.76
N LYS A 3 -11.57 -13.88 -6.62
CA LYS A 3 -10.82 -13.96 -5.37
C LYS A 3 -9.93 -12.73 -5.25
N GLY A 4 -9.73 -12.25 -4.04
CA GLY A 4 -8.75 -11.22 -3.78
C GLY A 4 -7.34 -11.71 -4.09
N ARG A 5 -6.50 -10.79 -4.51
CA ARG A 5 -5.08 -11.04 -4.76
C ARG A 5 -4.25 -10.41 -3.67
N PHE A 6 -3.07 -10.95 -3.49
CA PHE A 6 -2.17 -10.54 -2.43
C PHE A 6 -0.86 -10.08 -3.03
N GLY A 7 -0.35 -8.95 -2.54
CA GLY A 7 0.96 -8.46 -2.92
C GLY A 7 1.75 -8.00 -1.71
N SER A 8 3.05 -7.87 -1.87
CA SER A 8 3.92 -7.44 -0.80
C SER A 8 5.05 -6.57 -1.32
N PHE A 9 5.55 -5.71 -0.44
CA PHE A 9 6.71 -4.87 -0.70
C PHE A 9 7.55 -4.83 0.56
N TYR A 10 8.84 -5.12 0.42
CA TYR A 10 9.79 -4.96 1.50
C TYR A 10 11.01 -4.22 0.98
N GLY A 11 11.30 -3.09 1.57
CA GLY A 11 12.41 -2.26 1.15
C GLY A 11 12.17 -0.80 1.46
N THR A 12 12.94 0.07 0.80
CA THR A 12 12.82 1.51 1.01
C THR A 12 11.72 2.08 0.13
N ALA A 13 10.70 2.64 0.75
CA ALA A 13 9.69 3.43 0.05
C ALA A 13 10.24 4.83 -0.12
N ALA A 14 10.42 5.26 -1.37
CA ALA A 14 11.00 6.57 -1.67
C ALA A 14 10.01 7.69 -1.37
N ALA A 15 10.50 8.75 -0.75
CA ALA A 15 9.67 9.91 -0.44
C ALA A 15 9.02 10.47 -1.71
N GLY A 16 7.75 10.83 -1.62
CA GLY A 16 7.01 11.45 -2.71
C GLY A 16 6.53 10.50 -3.80
N THR A 17 6.87 9.22 -3.73
CA THR A 17 6.42 8.22 -4.70
C THR A 17 5.10 7.63 -4.25
N ASP A 18 4.11 7.60 -5.14
CA ASP A 18 2.85 6.92 -4.84
C ASP A 18 3.06 5.41 -4.94
N MET A 19 3.09 4.74 -3.79
CA MET A 19 3.33 3.30 -3.73
C MET A 19 2.19 2.49 -4.35
N ILE A 20 0.97 3.01 -4.33
CA ILE A 20 -0.16 2.31 -4.96
C ILE A 20 0.05 2.24 -6.47
N ALA A 21 0.55 3.30 -7.08
CA ALA A 21 0.88 3.30 -8.51
C ALA A 21 1.96 2.26 -8.82
N GLU A 22 2.95 2.11 -7.94
CA GLU A 22 4.01 1.10 -8.10
C GLU A 22 3.45 -0.31 -7.96
N PHE A 23 2.54 -0.53 -7.02
CA PHE A 23 1.88 -1.82 -6.84
C PHE A 23 1.04 -2.19 -8.06
N LYS A 24 0.36 -1.21 -8.66
CA LYS A 24 -0.41 -1.42 -9.88
C LYS A 24 0.49 -1.87 -11.04
N LYS A 25 1.63 -1.23 -11.22
CA LYS A 25 2.58 -1.63 -12.25
C LYS A 25 3.04 -3.07 -12.06
N LYS A 26 3.34 -3.43 -10.82
CA LYS A 26 3.76 -4.80 -10.48
C LYS A 26 2.63 -5.79 -10.74
N ALA A 27 1.40 -5.46 -10.39
CA ALA A 27 0.25 -6.31 -10.62
C ALA A 27 0.00 -6.52 -12.11
N ASP A 28 0.16 -5.48 -12.91
CA ASP A 28 0.00 -5.58 -14.37
C ASP A 28 1.04 -6.52 -15.00
N LEU A 29 2.25 -6.56 -14.44
CA LEU A 29 3.30 -7.46 -14.93
C LEU A 29 3.01 -8.92 -14.60
N ILE A 30 2.41 -9.17 -13.44
CA ILE A 30 2.16 -10.53 -12.95
C ILE A 30 0.82 -11.05 -13.45
N HIS A 31 -0.19 -10.20 -13.46
CA HIS A 31 -1.57 -10.56 -13.75
C HIS A 31 -2.13 -9.70 -14.87
N LYS A 32 -1.75 -9.99 -16.10
CA LYS A 32 -2.46 -9.43 -17.24
C LYS A 32 -3.85 -10.03 -17.26
N PRO A 33 -4.88 -9.37 -17.47
CA PRO A 33 -5.18 -7.99 -17.78
C PRO A 33 -5.78 -7.25 -16.58
N ILE A 34 -5.00 -6.98 -15.58
CA ILE A 34 -5.51 -6.32 -14.36
C ILE A 34 -6.15 -4.97 -14.69
N LEU A 35 -5.63 -4.27 -15.71
CA LEU A 35 -6.18 -2.99 -16.14
C LEU A 35 -7.63 -3.10 -16.61
N ALA A 36 -8.00 -4.22 -17.23
CA ALA A 36 -9.36 -4.42 -17.72
C ALA A 36 -10.35 -4.63 -16.60
N THR A 37 -9.90 -5.17 -15.47
CA THR A 37 -10.76 -5.42 -14.30
C THR A 37 -10.68 -4.32 -13.25
N GLY A 38 -9.74 -3.37 -13.43
CA GLY A 38 -9.45 -2.34 -12.47
C GLY A 38 -8.52 -2.83 -11.37
N PHE A 39 -7.77 -1.90 -10.81
CA PHE A 39 -6.87 -2.18 -9.69
C PHE A 39 -7.34 -1.38 -8.48
N VAL A 40 -7.82 -2.07 -7.47
CA VAL A 40 -8.26 -1.45 -6.23
C VAL A 40 -7.64 -2.20 -5.06
N VAL A 41 -6.88 -1.48 -4.24
CA VAL A 41 -6.33 -2.06 -3.01
C VAL A 41 -7.40 -1.96 -1.94
N SER A 42 -7.87 -3.10 -1.45
CA SER A 42 -8.97 -3.17 -0.49
C SER A 42 -8.50 -3.34 0.95
N LYS A 43 -7.24 -3.69 1.14
CA LYS A 43 -6.64 -3.83 2.47
C LYS A 43 -5.15 -3.56 2.38
N ILE A 44 -4.60 -2.88 3.37
CA ILE A 44 -3.17 -2.65 3.46
C ILE A 44 -2.71 -2.79 4.91
N ALA A 45 -1.52 -3.36 5.08
CA ALA A 45 -0.84 -3.45 6.37
C ALA A 45 0.59 -2.94 6.16
N ILE A 46 0.99 -1.97 6.94
CA ILE A 46 2.31 -1.33 6.84
C ILE A 46 3.03 -1.48 8.16
N SER A 47 4.24 -1.99 8.12
CA SER A 47 5.09 -2.05 9.32
C SER A 47 6.44 -1.42 9.04
N GLY A 48 6.99 -0.77 10.05
CA GLY A 48 8.26 -0.06 9.96
C GLY A 48 8.59 0.60 11.29
N ASP A 49 9.56 1.51 11.28
CA ASP A 49 9.95 2.21 12.48
C ASP A 49 8.83 3.13 12.98
N PRO A 50 8.61 3.18 14.30
CA PRO A 50 7.67 4.15 14.88
C PRO A 50 8.01 5.57 14.43
N GLY A 51 6.98 6.35 14.16
CA GLY A 51 7.16 7.74 13.74
C GLY A 51 7.29 7.96 12.24
N VAL A 52 7.38 6.90 11.44
CA VAL A 52 7.36 7.04 9.99
C VAL A 52 6.02 7.63 9.58
N GLU A 53 6.06 8.67 8.75
CA GLU A 53 4.89 9.42 8.35
C GLU A 53 4.60 9.22 6.86
N PHE A 54 3.32 8.99 6.55
CA PHE A 54 2.88 8.86 5.17
C PHE A 54 1.47 9.41 5.02
N THR A 55 1.03 9.63 3.78
CA THR A 55 -0.36 9.98 3.50
C THR A 55 -1.04 8.80 2.83
N LEU A 56 -2.24 8.49 3.30
CA LEU A 56 -3.09 7.45 2.75
C LEU A 56 -4.37 8.12 2.27
N ASN A 57 -4.63 8.04 0.97
CA ASN A 57 -5.74 8.77 0.34
C ASN A 57 -5.76 10.24 0.73
N GLY A 58 -4.56 10.85 0.81
CA GLY A 58 -4.41 12.26 1.16
C GLY A 58 -4.46 12.59 2.65
N ASN A 59 -4.66 11.61 3.51
CA ASN A 59 -4.70 11.81 4.97
C ASN A 59 -3.40 11.39 5.60
N THR A 60 -2.88 12.21 6.51
CA THR A 60 -1.61 11.93 7.18
C THR A 60 -1.78 10.84 8.22
N VAL A 61 -0.90 9.85 8.17
CA VAL A 61 -0.80 8.77 9.15
C VAL A 61 0.63 8.68 9.64
N VAL A 62 0.80 8.46 10.93
CA VAL A 62 2.12 8.28 11.56
C VAL A 62 2.13 6.89 12.18
N LEU A 63 3.15 6.10 11.90
CA LEU A 63 3.27 4.77 12.49
C LEU A 63 3.35 4.89 14.01
N PRO A 64 2.49 4.15 14.74
CA PRO A 64 2.47 4.20 16.19
C PRO A 64 3.68 3.51 16.81
N SER A 65 3.76 3.51 18.13
CA SER A 65 4.87 2.89 18.87
C SER A 65 5.05 1.40 18.56
N THR A 66 3.99 0.73 18.14
CA THR A 66 4.06 -0.68 17.70
C THR A 66 4.69 -0.84 16.32
N GLY A 67 4.82 0.24 15.55
CA GLY A 67 5.35 0.21 14.20
C GLY A 67 4.43 -0.45 13.18
N ILE A 68 3.15 -0.61 13.50
CA ILE A 68 2.19 -1.32 12.64
C ILE A 68 0.94 -0.47 12.41
N PHE A 69 0.54 -0.37 11.14
CA PHE A 69 -0.72 0.25 10.73
C PHE A 69 -1.44 -0.74 9.80
N GLU A 70 -2.74 -0.93 10.02
CA GLU A 70 -3.50 -1.91 9.26
C GLU A 70 -4.93 -1.43 9.06
N THR A 71 -5.47 -1.63 7.85
CA THR A 71 -6.89 -1.39 7.57
C THR A 71 -7.66 -2.70 7.62
N ALA A 72 -8.95 -2.63 7.90
CA ALA A 72 -9.83 -3.78 7.76
C ALA A 72 -10.12 -4.01 6.28
N ILE A 73 -10.30 -5.28 5.89
CA ILE A 73 -10.57 -5.63 4.51
C ILE A 73 -11.91 -5.01 4.06
N GLY A 74 -11.91 -4.39 2.88
CA GLY A 74 -13.12 -3.79 2.32
C GLY A 74 -13.62 -2.55 3.04
N MET A 75 -12.85 -2.03 4.01
CA MET A 75 -13.24 -0.85 4.77
C MET A 75 -13.16 0.41 3.93
N ILE A 76 -12.09 0.56 3.17
CA ILE A 76 -11.88 1.69 2.26
C ILE A 76 -11.12 1.19 1.03
N ASP A 77 -11.29 1.91 -0.07
CA ASP A 77 -10.45 1.70 -1.23
C ASP A 77 -9.18 2.54 -1.06
N ILE A 78 -8.03 1.90 -1.15
CA ILE A 78 -6.75 2.58 -0.99
C ILE A 78 -6.31 3.07 -2.36
N GLU A 79 -6.36 4.38 -2.58
CA GLU A 79 -6.08 4.98 -3.88
C GLU A 79 -4.68 5.57 -3.99
N SER A 80 -4.11 6.00 -2.87
CA SER A 80 -2.75 6.54 -2.86
C SER A 80 -2.06 6.27 -1.55
N LEU A 81 -0.74 6.09 -1.61
CA LEU A 81 0.12 5.90 -0.44
C LEU A 81 1.45 6.56 -0.75
N ILE A 82 1.73 7.67 -0.09
CA ILE A 82 2.94 8.46 -0.34
C ILE A 82 3.65 8.69 0.98
N PHE A 83 4.91 8.27 1.07
CA PHE A 83 5.72 8.50 2.26
C PHE A 83 6.30 9.92 2.25
N LYS A 84 6.28 10.57 3.38
CA LYS A 84 6.81 11.92 3.54
C LYS A 84 8.33 11.94 3.43
N THR A 85 8.97 10.94 4.02
CA THR A 85 10.42 10.74 3.93
C THR A 85 10.69 9.30 3.54
N SER A 86 11.81 9.05 2.88
CA SER A 86 12.19 7.69 2.51
C SER A 86 12.32 6.84 3.77
N ALA A 87 11.72 5.66 3.76
CA ALA A 87 11.71 4.78 4.93
C ALA A 87 11.69 3.32 4.50
N LYS A 88 12.38 2.48 5.26
CA LYS A 88 12.34 1.04 5.04
C LYS A 88 11.10 0.47 5.70
N VAL A 89 10.26 -0.17 4.90
CA VAL A 89 8.96 -0.66 5.37
C VAL A 89 8.66 -2.02 4.78
N ASN A 90 7.73 -2.70 5.43
CA ASN A 90 7.14 -3.92 4.91
C ASN A 90 5.65 -3.64 4.70
N ILE A 91 5.18 -3.82 3.47
CA ILE A 91 3.80 -3.52 3.10
C ILE A 91 3.17 -4.78 2.54
N LEU A 92 2.02 -5.14 3.09
CA LEU A 92 1.18 -6.23 2.58
C LEU A 92 -0.14 -5.61 2.12
N TYR A 93 -0.60 -6.01 0.93
CA TYR A 93 -1.84 -5.44 0.40
C TYR A 93 -2.65 -6.48 -0.35
N MET A 94 -3.96 -6.28 -0.36
CA MET A 94 -4.89 -7.11 -1.11
C MET A 94 -5.59 -6.27 -2.18
N TYR A 95 -5.79 -6.87 -3.35
CA TYR A 95 -6.44 -6.21 -4.48
C TYR A 95 -7.26 -7.17 -5.33
#